data_eb5fbbddcffa1ede4eccc591d945cbc2
#
_entry.id   eb5fbbddcffa1ede4eccc591d945cbc2
#
_cell.length_a   1.000
_cell.length_b   1.000
_cell.length_c   1.000
_cell.angle_alpha   90.00
_cell.angle_beta   90.00
_cell.angle_gamma   90.00
#
_symmetry.space_group_name_H-M   'P 1'
#
loop_
_entity.id
_entity.type
_entity.pdbx_description
1 polymer ?
#
loop_
_entity_poly.entity_id
_entity_poly.type
_entity_poly.pdbx_seq_one_letter_code
_entity_poly.pdbx_strand_id
1 'polypeptide(L)'
;MIIPLNDIMKADIIQLEDYDMQLAFEIETVERQLQYADKNNDRVWHEKALKARDHMKRTRALIKTRLDKLYYGEERLLHGAILAQIRKEMPIGKFMSYVHRAKQEAGL
;
A
#
# COMPACT_ATOMS: atom_id res chain seq x y z
N MET A 1 -4.41 -10.23 -15.27
CA MET A 1 -5.12 -10.34 -13.99
C MET A 1 -6.02 -9.13 -13.79
N ILE A 2 -7.29 -9.37 -13.55
CA ILE A 2 -8.25 -8.30 -13.29
C ILE A 2 -8.81 -8.51 -11.89
N ILE A 3 -8.65 -7.51 -11.02
CA ILE A 3 -9.19 -7.53 -9.67
C ILE A 3 -10.32 -6.51 -9.60
N PRO A 4 -11.56 -6.93 -9.32
CA PRO A 4 -12.68 -6.00 -9.21
C PRO A 4 -12.45 -4.98 -8.09
N LEU A 5 -12.90 -3.74 -8.31
CA LEU A 5 -12.76 -2.67 -7.32
C LEU A 5 -13.39 -3.04 -5.97
N ASN A 6 -14.55 -3.72 -6.00
CA ASN A 6 -15.21 -4.17 -4.77
C ASN A 6 -14.34 -5.13 -3.96
N ASP A 7 -13.58 -6.01 -4.61
CA ASP A 7 -12.69 -6.94 -3.93
C ASP A 7 -11.55 -6.19 -3.25
N ILE A 8 -11.01 -5.16 -3.91
CA ILE A 8 -9.96 -4.31 -3.33
C ILE A 8 -10.49 -3.56 -2.10
N MET A 9 -11.71 -3.03 -2.19
CA MET A 9 -12.30 -2.24 -1.10
C MET A 9 -12.68 -3.08 0.12
N LYS A 10 -12.95 -4.37 -0.06
CA LYS A 10 -13.31 -5.31 1.01
C LYS A 10 -12.13 -6.11 1.55
N ALA A 11 -11.01 -6.12 0.85
CA ALA A 11 -9.86 -6.92 1.21
C ALA A 11 -9.19 -6.40 2.49
N ASP A 12 -8.67 -7.34 3.29
CA ASP A 12 -7.81 -7.02 4.42
C ASP A 12 -6.37 -6.75 3.97
N ILE A 13 -5.50 -6.39 4.90
CA ILE A 13 -4.09 -6.07 4.61
C ILE A 13 -3.39 -7.26 3.96
N ILE A 14 -3.59 -8.46 4.46
CA ILE A 14 -2.94 -9.68 3.94
C ILE A 14 -3.37 -9.94 2.50
N GLN A 15 -4.66 -9.84 2.20
CA GLN A 15 -5.19 -10.00 0.84
C GLN A 15 -4.67 -8.93 -0.10
N LEU A 16 -4.61 -7.67 0.35
CA LEU A 16 -4.09 -6.56 -0.47
C LEU A 16 -2.60 -6.73 -0.76
N GLU A 17 -1.81 -7.16 0.20
CA GLU A 17 -0.39 -7.47 -0.02
C GLU A 17 -0.20 -8.60 -1.02
N ASP A 18 -1.03 -9.64 -0.93
CA ASP A 18 -1.01 -10.74 -1.89
C ASP A 18 -1.37 -10.27 -3.30
N TYR A 19 -2.40 -9.47 -3.46
CA TYR A 19 -2.76 -8.86 -4.74
C TYR A 19 -1.62 -7.99 -5.29
N ASP A 20 -0.96 -7.20 -4.45
CA ASP A 20 0.16 -6.36 -4.87
C ASP A 20 1.32 -7.20 -5.41
N MET A 21 1.67 -8.29 -4.73
CA MET A 21 2.72 -9.21 -5.15
C MET A 21 2.37 -9.91 -6.47
N GLN A 22 1.14 -10.38 -6.62
CA GLN A 22 0.68 -11.04 -7.85
C GLN A 22 0.73 -10.07 -9.03
N LEU A 23 0.24 -8.85 -8.84
CA LEU A 23 0.28 -7.81 -9.88
C LEU A 23 1.70 -7.42 -10.25
N ALA A 24 2.59 -7.28 -9.27
CA ALA A 24 3.99 -6.98 -9.52
C ALA A 24 4.64 -8.06 -10.39
N PHE A 25 4.37 -9.33 -10.10
CA PHE A 25 4.87 -10.46 -10.89
C PHE A 25 4.32 -10.44 -12.32
N GLU A 26 3.02 -10.25 -12.48
CA GLU A 26 2.39 -10.23 -13.80
C GLU A 26 2.86 -9.03 -14.65
N ILE A 27 3.01 -7.86 -14.04
CA ILE A 27 3.54 -6.67 -14.72
C ILE A 27 4.96 -6.95 -15.22
N GLU A 28 5.80 -7.51 -14.37
CA GLU A 28 7.17 -7.87 -14.75
C GLU A 28 7.21 -8.89 -15.89
N THR A 29 6.33 -9.89 -15.85
CA THR A 29 6.21 -10.89 -16.91
C THR A 29 5.82 -10.25 -18.24
N VAL A 30 4.82 -9.39 -18.25
CA VAL A 30 4.38 -8.68 -19.46
C VAL A 30 5.49 -7.75 -19.99
N GLU A 31 6.17 -7.04 -19.10
CA GLU A 31 7.28 -6.16 -19.50
C GLU A 31 8.43 -6.93 -20.13
N ARG A 32 8.77 -8.11 -19.61
CA ARG A 32 9.76 -9.00 -20.26
C ARG A 32 9.30 -9.47 -21.64
N GLN A 33 8.04 -9.89 -21.76
CA GLN A 33 7.48 -10.28 -23.06
C GLN A 33 7.52 -9.14 -24.07
N LEU A 34 7.23 -7.92 -23.64
CA LEU A 34 7.29 -6.73 -24.47
C LEU A 34 8.72 -6.43 -24.95
N GLN A 35 9.74 -6.68 -24.12
CA GLN A 35 11.14 -6.50 -24.49
C GLN A 35 11.58 -7.41 -25.64
N TYR A 36 11.11 -8.66 -25.63
CA TYR A 36 11.50 -9.68 -26.60
C TYR A 36 10.54 -9.78 -27.79
N ALA A 37 9.36 -9.17 -27.73
CA ALA A 37 8.42 -9.18 -28.84
C ALA A 37 8.87 -8.26 -29.95
N ASP A 38 8.86 -8.77 -31.17
CA ASP A 38 9.09 -7.95 -32.34
C ASP A 38 7.85 -7.09 -32.62
N LYS A 39 7.99 -5.80 -32.45
CA LYS A 39 6.92 -4.81 -32.67
C LYS A 39 6.37 -4.84 -34.10
N ASN A 40 7.16 -5.30 -35.06
CA ASN A 40 6.76 -5.35 -36.47
C ASN A 40 5.97 -6.61 -36.81
N ASN A 41 6.08 -7.68 -36.00
CA ASN A 41 5.45 -8.96 -36.30
C ASN A 41 4.08 -9.13 -35.69
N ASP A 42 3.79 -8.51 -34.51
CA ASP A 42 2.46 -8.59 -33.90
C ASP A 42 2.10 -7.28 -33.19
N ARG A 43 1.68 -6.33 -33.99
CA ARG A 43 1.28 -5.02 -33.49
C ARG A 43 0.03 -5.08 -32.61
N VAL A 44 -0.94 -5.94 -32.95
CA VAL A 44 -2.18 -6.09 -32.21
C VAL A 44 -1.91 -6.64 -30.82
N TRP A 45 -1.09 -7.70 -30.74
CA TRP A 45 -0.69 -8.27 -29.45
C TRP A 45 0.07 -7.24 -28.60
N HIS A 46 0.99 -6.51 -29.21
CA HIS A 46 1.80 -5.50 -28.53
C HIS A 46 0.94 -4.40 -27.90
N GLU A 47 -0.04 -3.90 -28.65
CA GLU A 47 -0.98 -2.88 -28.15
C GLU A 47 -1.84 -3.41 -26.99
N LYS A 48 -2.33 -4.65 -27.09
CA LYS A 48 -3.10 -5.30 -26.02
C LYS A 48 -2.25 -5.50 -24.76
N ALA A 49 -1.02 -5.92 -24.91
CA ALA A 49 -0.09 -6.13 -23.80
C ALA A 49 0.22 -4.81 -23.08
N LEU A 50 0.43 -3.72 -23.82
CA LEU A 50 0.62 -2.39 -23.24
C LEU A 50 -0.60 -1.93 -22.43
N LYS A 51 -1.80 -2.12 -22.96
CA LYS A 51 -3.04 -1.76 -22.25
C LYS A 51 -3.22 -2.59 -20.99
N ALA A 52 -2.95 -3.89 -21.06
CA ALA A 52 -3.02 -4.78 -19.90
C ALA A 52 -2.02 -4.37 -18.82
N ARG A 53 -0.79 -4.06 -19.20
CA ARG A 53 0.23 -3.55 -18.29
C ARG A 53 -0.21 -2.26 -17.59
N ASP A 54 -0.73 -1.31 -18.34
CA ASP A 54 -1.15 -0.02 -17.81
C ASP A 54 -2.34 -0.18 -16.86
N HIS A 55 -3.27 -1.08 -17.17
CA HIS A 55 -4.39 -1.42 -16.29
C HIS A 55 -3.89 -2.03 -14.98
N MET A 56 -2.98 -2.99 -15.04
CA MET A 56 -2.41 -3.62 -13.85
C MET A 56 -1.64 -2.64 -12.99
N LYS A 57 -0.89 -1.71 -13.58
CA LYS A 57 -0.19 -0.63 -12.86
C LYS A 57 -1.16 0.29 -12.12
N ARG A 58 -2.28 0.66 -12.75
CA ARG A 58 -3.31 1.48 -12.10
C ARG A 58 -3.97 0.74 -10.95
N THR A 59 -4.30 -0.53 -11.13
CA THR A 59 -4.87 -1.36 -10.07
C THR A 59 -3.90 -1.47 -8.89
N ARG A 60 -2.62 -1.67 -9.16
CA ARG A 60 -1.59 -1.74 -8.13
C ARG A 60 -1.48 -0.42 -7.35
N ALA A 61 -1.58 0.72 -8.03
CA ALA A 61 -1.58 2.03 -7.38
C ALA A 61 -2.77 2.20 -6.42
N LEU A 62 -3.96 1.74 -6.81
CA LEU A 62 -5.14 1.73 -5.94
C LEU A 62 -4.93 0.85 -4.70
N ILE A 63 -4.36 -0.33 -4.87
CA ILE A 63 -4.05 -1.25 -3.78
C ILE A 63 -3.06 -0.60 -2.80
N LYS A 64 -2.00 0.03 -3.30
CA LYS A 64 -1.02 0.74 -2.46
C LYS A 64 -1.65 1.88 -1.66
N THR A 65 -2.52 2.65 -2.29
CA THR A 65 -3.25 3.73 -1.61
C THR A 65 -4.12 3.16 -0.48
N ARG A 66 -4.80 2.05 -0.73
CA ARG A 66 -5.64 1.38 0.28
C ARG A 66 -4.81 0.81 1.42
N LEU A 67 -3.66 0.19 1.12
CA LEU A 67 -2.72 -0.31 2.11
C LEU A 67 -2.21 0.80 3.01
N ASP A 68 -1.81 1.93 2.44
CA ASP A 68 -1.34 3.08 3.21
C ASP A 68 -2.39 3.56 4.22
N LYS A 69 -3.65 3.66 3.79
CA LYS A 69 -4.74 4.06 4.67
C LYS A 69 -4.95 3.07 5.82
N LEU A 70 -4.87 1.77 5.55
CA LEU A 70 -5.05 0.73 6.56
C LEU A 70 -3.87 0.70 7.55
N TYR A 71 -2.64 0.79 7.06
CA TYR A 71 -1.44 0.84 7.89
C TYR A 71 -1.44 2.06 8.81
N TYR A 72 -1.68 3.25 8.27
CA TYR A 72 -1.74 4.47 9.09
C TYR A 72 -2.87 4.44 10.09
N GLY A 73 -4.02 3.87 9.74
CA GLY A 73 -5.14 3.68 10.66
C GLY A 73 -4.77 2.78 11.84
N GLU A 74 -4.13 1.63 11.57
CA GLU A 74 -3.67 0.70 12.60
C GLU A 74 -2.59 1.32 13.48
N GLU A 75 -1.60 2.00 12.91
CA GLU A 75 -0.57 2.70 13.66
C GLU A 75 -1.16 3.73 14.61
N ARG A 76 -2.10 4.54 14.14
CA ARG A 76 -2.77 5.54 15.00
C ARG A 76 -3.51 4.90 16.16
N LEU A 77 -4.23 3.81 15.93
CA LEU A 77 -4.94 3.07 16.98
C LEU A 77 -3.96 2.46 17.99
N LEU A 78 -2.88 1.87 17.49
CA LEU A 78 -1.85 1.27 18.34
C LEU A 78 -1.13 2.34 19.18
N HIS A 79 -0.72 3.45 18.57
CA HIS A 79 -0.07 4.55 19.27
C HIS A 79 -0.98 5.14 20.33
N GLY A 80 -2.26 5.33 20.02
CA GLY A 80 -3.25 5.80 20.98
C GLY A 80 -3.44 4.84 22.16
N ALA A 81 -3.46 3.54 21.89
CA ALA A 81 -3.57 2.51 22.93
C ALA A 81 -2.34 2.48 23.83
N ILE A 82 -1.14 2.56 23.26
CA ILE A 82 0.13 2.62 24.01
C ILE A 82 0.16 3.86 24.91
N LEU A 83 -0.18 5.02 24.36
CA LEU A 83 -0.23 6.27 25.12
C LEU A 83 -1.24 6.18 26.28
N ALA A 84 -2.40 5.56 26.06
CA ALA A 84 -3.40 5.37 27.10
C ALA A 84 -2.88 4.48 28.26
N GLN A 85 -2.15 3.40 27.94
CA GLN A 85 -1.53 2.54 28.94
C GLN A 85 -0.46 3.28 29.75
N ILE A 86 0.42 3.99 29.08
CA ILE A 86 1.48 4.79 29.74
C ILE A 86 0.85 5.84 30.66
N ARG A 87 -0.19 6.52 30.21
CA ARG A 87 -0.90 7.54 30.99
C ARG A 87 -1.51 6.97 32.26
N LYS A 88 -2.01 5.73 32.23
CA LYS A 88 -2.59 5.06 33.40
C LYS A 88 -1.53 4.68 34.45
N GLU A 89 -0.34 4.34 34.02
CA GLU A 89 0.74 3.82 34.84
C GLU A 89 1.72 4.89 35.34
N MET A 90 1.70 6.08 34.74
CA MET A 90 2.61 7.19 35.08
C MET A 90 1.92 8.29 35.88
N PRO A 91 2.64 8.98 36.79
CA PRO A 91 2.20 10.27 37.30
C PRO A 91 2.02 11.28 36.16
N ILE A 92 0.94 12.06 36.25
CA ILE A 92 0.54 12.97 35.15
C ILE A 92 1.65 13.97 34.77
N GLY A 93 2.39 14.50 35.75
CA GLY A 93 3.49 15.43 35.51
C GLY A 93 4.62 14.80 34.69
N LYS A 94 4.95 13.54 34.97
CA LYS A 94 5.97 12.79 34.22
C LYS A 94 5.50 12.50 32.79
N PHE A 95 4.25 12.10 32.63
CA PHE A 95 3.65 11.87 31.32
C PHE A 95 3.68 13.14 30.45
N MET A 96 3.26 14.29 31.02
CA MET A 96 3.26 15.56 30.29
C MET A 96 4.67 16.02 29.92
N SER A 97 5.68 15.70 30.73
CA SER A 97 7.08 15.98 30.40
C SER A 97 7.55 15.22 29.15
N TYR A 98 7.15 13.94 29.01
CA TYR A 98 7.43 13.15 27.82
C TYR A 98 6.69 13.71 26.60
N VAL A 99 5.43 14.09 26.73
CA VAL A 99 4.63 14.70 25.64
C VAL A 99 5.32 15.98 25.16
N HIS A 100 5.77 16.83 26.07
CA HIS A 100 6.45 18.09 25.75
C HIS A 100 7.75 17.84 24.95
N ARG A 101 8.58 16.90 25.40
CA ARG A 101 9.82 16.53 24.71
C ARG A 101 9.54 15.93 23.33
N ALA A 102 8.53 15.06 23.21
CA ALA A 102 8.14 14.47 21.93
C ALA A 102 7.69 15.53 20.93
N LYS A 103 6.91 16.52 21.37
CA LYS A 103 6.53 17.67 20.54
C LYS A 103 7.74 18.47 20.06
N GLN A 104 8.71 18.72 20.92
CA GLN A 104 9.93 19.43 20.54
C GLN A 104 10.72 18.66 19.47
N GLU A 105 10.89 17.35 19.64
CA GLU A 105 11.60 16.50 18.66
C GLU A 105 10.85 16.45 17.32
N ALA A 106 9.51 16.49 17.33
CA ALA A 106 8.69 16.50 16.12
C ALA A 106 8.56 17.88 15.46
N GLY A 107 9.10 18.93 16.08
CA GLY A 107 9.01 20.31 15.57
C GLY A 107 7.63 20.95 15.76
N LEU A 108 6.89 20.49 16.74
CA LEU A 108 5.55 20.99 17.05
C LEU A 108 5.51 22.05 18.16
#